data_8eabe708b713e5c02f09e8757c78148e
#
_entry.id   8eabe708b713e5c02f09e8757c78148e
#
_cell.length_a   1.000
_cell.length_b   1.000
_cell.length_c   1.000
_cell.angle_alpha   90.00
_cell.angle_beta   90.00
_cell.angle_gamma   90.00
#
_symmetry.space_group_name_H-M   'P 1'
#
loop_
_entity.id
_entity.type
_entity.pdbx_description
1 polymer ?
#
loop_
_entity_poly.entity_id
_entity_poly.type
_entity_poly.pdbx_seq_one_letter_code
_entity_poly.pdbx_strand_id
1 'polypeptide(L)' 'MLPCFYFSVAIMTNDIHQLQEDLTKCPKNKKMKVRLLETIAKRRKMLKYLRQWDYRRFEWILEKLNLVYKPLPE' A
#
# COMPACT_ATOMS: atom_id res chain seq x y z
N MET A 1 -1.47 6.35 -20.85
CA MET A 1 -1.34 4.99 -20.30
C MET A 1 -0.80 5.03 -18.89
N LEU A 2 -1.51 4.43 -17.96
CA LEU A 2 -1.07 4.41 -16.57
C LEU A 2 0.04 3.37 -16.36
N PRO A 3 1.05 3.69 -15.54
CA PRO A 3 2.12 2.72 -15.28
C PRO A 3 1.63 1.53 -14.48
N CYS A 4 2.25 0.37 -14.69
CA CYS A 4 1.90 -0.85 -13.95
C CYS A 4 1.97 -0.66 -12.44
N PHE A 5 2.91 0.14 -11.98
CA PHE A 5 3.06 0.42 -10.55
C PHE A 5 1.83 1.10 -9.95
N TYR A 6 1.18 1.96 -10.73
CA TYR A 6 -0.04 2.62 -10.26
C TYR A 6 -1.12 1.60 -9.95
N PHE A 7 -1.36 0.67 -10.86
CA PHE A 7 -2.39 -0.36 -10.67
C PHE A 7 -2.06 -1.25 -9.47
N SER A 8 -0.81 -1.65 -9.34
CA SER A 8 -0.38 -2.49 -8.22
C SER A 8 -0.61 -1.79 -6.88
N VAL A 9 -0.20 -0.52 -6.78
CA VAL A 9 -0.38 0.24 -5.54
C VAL A 9 -1.86 0.48 -5.27
N ALA A 10 -2.64 0.79 -6.30
CA ALA A 10 -4.09 1.01 -6.15
C ALA A 10 -4.79 -0.26 -5.64
N ILE A 11 -4.47 -1.42 -6.21
CA ILE A 11 -5.04 -2.69 -5.80
C ILE A 11 -4.66 -3.00 -4.35
N MET A 12 -3.38 -2.83 -4.00
CA MET A 12 -2.92 -3.06 -2.64
C MET A 12 -3.59 -2.12 -1.64
N THR A 13 -3.79 -0.86 -2.01
CA THR A 13 -4.48 0.12 -1.16
C THR A 13 -5.92 -0.30 -0.91
N ASN A 14 -6.61 -0.74 -1.95
CA ASN A 14 -7.97 -1.23 -1.82
C ASN A 14 -8.03 -2.48 -0.94
N ASP A 15 -7.11 -3.42 -1.13
CA ASP A 15 -7.03 -4.64 -0.31
C ASP A 15 -6.79 -4.29 1.16
N ILE A 16 -5.92 -3.33 1.44
CA ILE A 16 -5.65 -2.91 2.82
C ILE A 16 -6.91 -2.35 3.46
N HIS A 17 -7.65 -1.49 2.77
CA HIS A 17 -8.91 -0.95 3.30
C HIS A 17 -9.92 -2.05 3.57
N GLN A 18 -10.05 -2.99 2.64
CA GLN A 18 -10.99 -4.11 2.78
C GLN A 18 -10.62 -4.98 3.98
N LEU A 19 -9.34 -5.31 4.12
CA LEU A 19 -8.86 -6.12 5.23
C LEU A 19 -9.02 -5.41 6.58
N GLN A 20 -8.81 -4.10 6.60
CA GLN A 20 -9.03 -3.31 7.82
C GLN A 20 -10.49 -3.34 8.25
N GLU A 21 -11.41 -3.21 7.31
CA GLU A 21 -12.85 -3.31 7.60
C GLU A 21 -13.20 -4.70 8.11
N ASP A 22 -12.68 -5.74 7.45
CA ASP A 22 -12.95 -7.13 7.85
C ASP A 22 -12.40 -7.42 9.25
N LEU A 23 -11.22 -6.88 9.58
CA LEU A 23 -10.65 -7.05 10.91
C LEU A 23 -11.44 -6.32 11.99
N THR A 24 -12.09 -5.20 11.64
CA THR A 24 -12.98 -4.50 12.56
C THR A 24 -14.16 -5.39 12.94
N LYS A 25 -14.65 -6.17 11.99
CA LYS A 25 -15.76 -7.11 12.22
C LYS A 25 -15.31 -8.40 12.91
N CYS A 26 -14.09 -8.87 12.59
CA CYS A 26 -13.55 -10.13 13.10
C CYS A 26 -12.12 -9.96 13.62
N PRO A 27 -11.93 -9.27 14.76
CA PRO A 27 -10.58 -8.94 15.23
C PRO A 27 -9.73 -10.14 15.65
N LYS A 28 -10.34 -11.31 15.82
CA LYS A 28 -9.63 -12.53 16.22
C LYS A 28 -9.08 -13.33 15.02
N ASN A 29 -9.32 -12.89 13.80
CA ASN A 29 -8.88 -13.62 12.62
C ASN A 29 -7.41 -13.35 12.34
N LYS A 30 -6.55 -14.27 12.79
CA LYS A 30 -5.10 -14.15 12.64
C LYS A 30 -4.65 -14.18 11.17
N LYS A 31 -5.34 -14.96 10.33
CA LYS A 31 -5.00 -15.06 8.91
C LYS A 31 -5.17 -13.73 8.19
N MET A 32 -6.26 -13.04 8.47
CA MET A 32 -6.50 -11.71 7.90
C MET A 32 -5.47 -10.70 8.36
N LYS A 33 -5.10 -10.76 9.64
CA LYS A 33 -4.10 -9.85 10.20
C LYS A 33 -2.75 -10.02 9.52
N VAL A 34 -2.32 -11.27 9.33
CA VAL A 34 -1.06 -11.57 8.64
C VAL A 34 -1.12 -11.06 7.21
N ARG A 35 -2.21 -11.33 6.51
CA ARG A 35 -2.37 -10.87 5.12
C ARG A 35 -2.34 -9.34 5.01
N LEU A 36 -2.97 -8.65 5.96
CA LEU A 36 -2.95 -7.20 6.01
C LEU A 36 -1.52 -6.67 6.15
N LEU A 37 -0.77 -7.23 7.10
CA LEU A 37 0.62 -6.81 7.33
C LEU A 37 1.50 -7.08 6.11
N GLU A 38 1.32 -8.23 5.46
CA GLU A 38 2.05 -8.58 4.24
C GLU A 38 1.74 -7.59 3.10
N THR A 39 0.47 -7.26 2.93
CA THR A 39 0.05 -6.33 1.89
C THR A 39 0.62 -4.93 2.13
N ILE A 40 0.61 -4.47 3.37
CA ILE A 40 1.20 -3.18 3.74
C ILE A 40 2.70 -3.18 3.45
N ALA A 41 3.40 -4.26 3.80
CA ALA A 41 4.82 -4.38 3.55
C ALA A 41 5.15 -4.34 2.05
N LYS A 42 4.37 -5.04 1.24
CA LYS A 42 4.54 -5.05 -0.21
C LYS A 42 4.32 -3.66 -0.81
N ARG A 43 3.28 -2.95 -0.35
CA ARG A 43 3.01 -1.60 -0.81
C ARG A 43 4.16 -0.65 -0.47
N ARG A 44 4.66 -0.72 0.76
CA ARG A 44 5.81 0.10 1.19
C ARG A 44 7.03 -0.17 0.34
N LYS A 45 7.33 -1.44 0.09
CA LYS A 45 8.47 -1.84 -0.71
C LYS A 45 8.38 -1.26 -2.12
N MET A 46 7.20 -1.36 -2.73
CA MET A 46 6.99 -0.82 -4.07
C MET A 46 7.13 0.69 -4.11
N LEU A 47 6.57 1.40 -3.13
CA LEU A 47 6.71 2.84 -3.02
C LEU A 47 8.16 3.26 -2.80
N LYS A 48 8.91 2.50 -2.02
CA LYS A 48 10.33 2.74 -1.80
C LYS A 48 11.11 2.64 -3.11
N TYR A 49 10.83 1.62 -3.92
CA TYR A 49 11.45 1.48 -5.23
C TYR A 49 11.14 2.66 -6.14
N LEU A 50 9.90 3.06 -6.21
CA LEU A 50 9.49 4.21 -7.01
C LEU A 50 10.19 5.48 -6.56
N ARG A 51 10.31 5.68 -5.25
CA ARG A 51 10.98 6.85 -4.69
C ARG A 51 12.44 6.92 -5.12
N GLN A 52 13.12 5.77 -5.21
CA GLN A 52 14.52 5.72 -5.61
C GLN A 52 14.71 5.87 -7.12
N TRP A 53 13.83 5.25 -7.91
CA TRP A 53 14.03 5.14 -9.36
C TRP A 53 13.22 6.13 -10.15
N ASP A 54 12.05 6.53 -9.67
CA ASP A 54 11.18 7.46 -10.38
C ASP A 54 10.38 8.30 -9.39
N TYR A 55 11.02 9.35 -8.89
CA TYR A 55 10.44 10.20 -7.86
C TYR A 55 9.17 10.91 -8.33
N ARG A 56 9.12 11.31 -9.62
CA ARG A 56 7.96 12.00 -10.17
C ARG A 56 6.71 11.11 -10.17
N ARG A 57 6.87 9.85 -10.56
CA ARG A 57 5.77 8.90 -10.51
C ARG A 57 5.36 8.58 -9.08
N PHE A 58 6.33 8.53 -8.20
CA PHE A 58 6.07 8.33 -6.78
C PHE A 58 5.17 9.44 -6.22
N GLU A 59 5.51 10.70 -6.46
CA GLU A 59 4.69 11.83 -6.03
C GLU A 59 3.32 11.80 -6.68
N TRP A 60 3.27 11.50 -7.98
CA TRP A 60 2.02 11.43 -8.73
C TRP A 60 1.09 10.38 -8.15
N ILE A 61 1.61 9.19 -7.82
CA ILE A 61 0.81 8.11 -7.23
C ILE A 61 0.29 8.50 -5.84
N LEU A 62 1.14 9.11 -5.02
CA LEU A 62 0.71 9.57 -3.70
C LEU A 62 -0.43 10.57 -3.79
N GLU A 63 -0.32 11.49 -4.73
CA GLU A 63 -1.35 12.51 -4.95
C GLU A 63 -2.65 11.88 -5.48
N LYS A 64 -2.56 11.04 -6.49
CA LYS A 64 -3.73 10.41 -7.11
C LYS A 64 -4.49 9.48 -6.17
N LEU A 65 -3.77 8.71 -5.37
CA LEU A 65 -4.37 7.78 -4.43
C LEU A 65 -4.56 8.38 -3.04
N ASN A 66 -4.15 9.63 -2.88
CA ASN A 66 -4.26 10.34 -1.61
C ASN A 66 -3.60 9.55 -0.46
N LEU A 67 -2.41 9.02 -0.74
CA LEU A 67 -1.65 8.23 0.21
C LEU A 67 -0.64 9.08 0.96
N VAL A 68 -0.34 8.67 2.18
CA VAL A 68 0.74 9.27 2.97
C VAL A 68 1.84 8.23 3.13
N TYR A 69 3.02 8.52 2.60
CA TYR A 69 4.17 7.66 2.77
C TYR A 69 5.02 8.16 3.95
N LYS A 70 5.16 7.30 4.94
CA LYS A 70 6.03 7.59 6.08
C LYS A 70 7.15 6.56 6.07
N PRO A 71 8.40 6.96 5.81
CA PRO A 71 9.52 6.03 5.92
C PRO A 71 9.66 5.60 7.36
N LEU A 72 9.98 4.33 7.57
CA LEU A 72 10.19 3.82 8.91
C LEU A 72 11.42 4.50 9.50
N PRO A 73 11.35 4.96 10.75
CA PRO A 73 12.56 5.46 11.42
C PRO A 73 13.53 4.29 11.60
N GLU A 74 14.74 4.50 11.16
CA GLU A 74 15.79 3.52 11.35
C GLU A 74 16.43 3.67 12.71
#